data_9172a59edfeefacb6faf43d276e886c0
#
_entry.id   9172a59edfeefacb6faf43d276e886c0
#
_cell.length_a   1.000
_cell.length_b   1.000
_cell.length_c   1.000
_cell.angle_alpha   90.00
_cell.angle_beta   90.00
_cell.angle_gamma   90.00
#
_symmetry.space_group_name_H-M   'P 1'
#
loop_
_entity.id
_entity.type
_entity.pdbx_description
1 polymer ?
#
loop_
_entity_poly.entity_id
_entity_poly.type
_entity_poly.pdbx_seq_one_letter_code
_entity_poly.pdbx_strand_id
1 'polypeptide(L)'
;MEQFIMANDTALRISDSGRGETTLALLHGYLESLEVWEDLANRLAPYYRIVAIDIPGHGISQVRGEVHTMDFVADTLQAVLKKLGVRRCFLAGHSMGGYAAEAFAERHSDMLQGLILFHSTPNADTEQKKADRLREIELIRADKKELLASQFAPKGFAEENRRRLRDRIGQLEELTAATDDDGIVALLRGMIERRDMNDMLHALQVPQLFIFGRMDGFISVETAERLAAAHPQAEVAWLEHSGHMGFWEEPEASERIIRSFIGRHGGQEMTPAFDSSDSSAR
;
A
#
# COMPACT_ATOMS: atom_id res chain seq x y z
N MET A 1 12.49 0.58 -12.68
CA MET A 1 12.15 0.19 -14.07
C MET A 1 10.91 -0.67 -14.03
N GLU A 2 9.91 -0.32 -14.85
CA GLU A 2 8.69 -1.13 -14.95
C GLU A 2 8.92 -2.37 -15.80
N GLN A 3 8.30 -3.47 -15.41
CA GLN A 3 8.36 -4.74 -16.14
C GLN A 3 7.18 -5.64 -15.79
N PHE A 4 6.95 -6.66 -16.60
CA PHE A 4 6.01 -7.73 -16.28
C PHE A 4 6.76 -8.94 -15.74
N ILE A 5 6.18 -9.56 -14.72
CA ILE A 5 6.68 -10.78 -14.10
C ILE A 5 5.55 -11.80 -13.92
N MET A 6 5.83 -13.05 -14.24
CA MET A 6 4.92 -14.15 -13.90
C MET A 6 5.23 -14.61 -12.48
N ALA A 7 4.27 -14.49 -11.57
CA ALA A 7 4.40 -14.98 -10.20
C ALA A 7 3.08 -15.57 -9.72
N ASN A 8 3.14 -16.71 -9.02
CA ASN A 8 1.94 -17.41 -8.55
C ASN A 8 0.90 -17.61 -9.68
N ASP A 9 1.38 -18.01 -10.87
CA ASP A 9 0.62 -18.19 -12.13
C ASP A 9 -0.18 -16.93 -12.58
N THR A 10 0.26 -15.75 -12.20
CA THR A 10 -0.37 -14.46 -12.53
C THR A 10 0.64 -13.55 -13.19
N ALA A 11 0.26 -12.90 -14.29
CA ALA A 11 1.07 -11.85 -14.91
C ALA A 11 0.88 -10.55 -14.16
N LEU A 12 1.95 -9.98 -13.64
CA LEU A 12 1.93 -8.79 -12.80
C LEU A 12 2.81 -7.70 -13.38
N ARG A 13 2.32 -6.47 -13.39
CA ARG A 13 3.15 -5.28 -13.57
C ARG A 13 3.82 -4.95 -12.26
N ILE A 14 5.12 -4.72 -12.32
CA ILE A 14 5.92 -4.29 -11.18
C ILE A 14 6.81 -3.12 -11.56
N SER A 15 7.18 -2.31 -10.58
CA SER A 15 8.26 -1.34 -10.67
C SER A 15 9.36 -1.75 -9.70
N ASP A 16 10.60 -1.85 -10.17
CA ASP A 16 11.78 -2.17 -9.36
C ASP A 16 12.89 -1.16 -9.65
N SER A 17 13.34 -0.43 -8.63
CA SER A 17 14.45 0.50 -8.76
C SER A 17 15.79 -0.23 -8.99
N GLY A 18 15.88 -1.51 -8.64
CA GLY A 18 17.02 -2.38 -8.89
C GLY A 18 18.27 -2.08 -8.04
N ARG A 19 18.23 -1.07 -7.17
CA ARG A 19 19.38 -0.59 -6.40
C ARG A 19 19.02 -0.46 -4.91
N GLY A 20 19.99 -0.72 -4.04
CA GLY A 20 19.89 -0.58 -2.59
C GLY A 20 20.03 -1.91 -1.87
N GLU A 21 20.70 -1.90 -0.71
CA GLU A 21 20.89 -3.08 0.13
C GLU A 21 19.62 -3.44 0.90
N THR A 22 18.88 -2.41 1.34
CA THR A 22 17.59 -2.56 2.00
C THR A 22 16.48 -2.41 0.97
N THR A 23 15.57 -3.38 0.93
CA THR A 23 14.39 -3.34 0.04
C THR A 23 13.17 -2.85 0.81
N LEU A 24 12.44 -1.90 0.23
CA LEU A 24 11.10 -1.49 0.61
C LEU A 24 10.11 -1.95 -0.46
N ALA A 25 9.22 -2.86 -0.10
CA ALA A 25 8.11 -3.30 -0.94
C ALA A 25 6.86 -2.46 -0.66
N LEU A 26 6.12 -2.06 -1.71
CA LEU A 26 4.96 -1.18 -1.64
C LEU A 26 3.72 -1.84 -2.25
N LEU A 27 2.64 -1.90 -1.48
CA LEU A 27 1.32 -2.36 -1.90
C LEU A 27 0.32 -1.20 -1.90
N HIS A 28 -0.30 -0.94 -3.04
CA HIS A 28 -1.29 0.12 -3.20
C HIS A 28 -2.66 -0.24 -2.61
N GLY A 29 -3.55 0.75 -2.51
CA GLY A 29 -4.90 0.60 -1.98
C GLY A 29 -5.94 0.11 -3.01
N TYR A 30 -7.18 0.05 -2.58
CA TYR A 30 -8.33 -0.29 -3.42
C TYR A 30 -8.58 0.81 -4.46
N LEU A 31 -8.86 0.44 -5.71
CA LEU A 31 -9.04 1.33 -6.87
C LEU A 31 -7.79 2.14 -7.25
N GLU A 32 -6.63 1.70 -6.83
CA GLU A 32 -5.33 2.30 -7.13
C GLU A 32 -4.49 1.38 -8.02
N SER A 33 -3.29 1.81 -8.34
CA SER A 33 -2.23 1.02 -8.98
C SER A 33 -0.87 1.39 -8.36
N LEU A 34 0.21 0.73 -8.79
CA LEU A 34 1.56 1.08 -8.36
C LEU A 34 1.95 2.54 -8.64
N GLU A 35 1.24 3.21 -9.55
CA GLU A 35 1.49 4.62 -9.94
C GLU A 35 1.28 5.60 -8.78
N VAL A 36 0.41 5.27 -7.81
CA VAL A 36 0.21 6.14 -6.64
C VAL A 36 1.48 6.32 -5.81
N TRP A 37 2.41 5.39 -5.92
CA TRP A 37 3.68 5.39 -5.20
C TRP A 37 4.80 6.15 -5.91
N GLU A 38 4.64 6.57 -7.17
CA GLU A 38 5.73 7.08 -8.01
C GLU A 38 6.52 8.21 -7.33
N ASP A 39 5.86 9.23 -6.80
CA ASP A 39 6.52 10.36 -6.15
C ASP A 39 7.28 9.91 -4.89
N LEU A 40 6.65 9.11 -4.03
CA LEU A 40 7.26 8.61 -2.81
C LEU A 40 8.40 7.63 -3.13
N ALA A 41 8.22 6.76 -4.11
CA ALA A 41 9.24 5.83 -4.59
C ALA A 41 10.47 6.57 -5.10
N ASN A 42 10.29 7.63 -5.90
CA ASN A 42 11.39 8.46 -6.40
C ASN A 42 12.16 9.16 -5.26
N ARG A 43 11.47 9.61 -4.21
CA ARG A 43 12.09 10.20 -3.01
C ARG A 43 12.89 9.19 -2.19
N LEU A 44 12.43 7.94 -2.13
CA LEU A 44 13.03 6.88 -1.33
C LEU A 44 14.10 6.07 -2.09
N ALA A 45 14.06 6.04 -3.42
CA ALA A 45 14.99 5.30 -4.27
C ALA A 45 16.49 5.66 -4.10
N PRO A 46 16.88 6.89 -3.70
CA PRO A 46 18.27 7.19 -3.35
C PRO A 46 18.81 6.40 -2.15
N TYR A 47 17.92 5.86 -1.30
CA TYR A 47 18.28 5.21 -0.02
C TYR A 47 17.99 3.71 -0.01
N TYR A 48 16.99 3.27 -0.78
CA TYR A 48 16.45 1.90 -0.74
C TYR A 48 16.19 1.35 -2.13
N ARG A 49 16.22 0.03 -2.26
CA ARG A 49 15.59 -0.63 -3.41
C ARG A 49 14.09 -0.59 -3.21
N ILE A 50 13.37 0.05 -4.12
CA ILE A 50 11.92 0.14 -4.08
C ILE A 50 11.32 -0.87 -5.05
N VAL A 51 10.41 -1.71 -4.55
CA VAL A 51 9.63 -2.66 -5.34
C VAL A 51 8.16 -2.36 -5.12
N ALA A 52 7.47 -1.89 -6.15
CA ALA A 52 6.01 -1.70 -6.14
C ALA A 52 5.36 -2.67 -7.11
N ILE A 53 4.18 -3.18 -6.78
CA ILE A 53 3.42 -4.08 -7.64
C ILE A 53 2.02 -3.53 -7.90
N ASP A 54 1.48 -3.74 -9.10
CA ASP A 54 0.03 -3.75 -9.29
C ASP A 54 -0.51 -5.05 -8.67
N ILE A 55 -1.33 -4.91 -7.64
CA ILE A 55 -2.01 -6.05 -7.00
C ILE A 55 -2.84 -6.79 -8.05
N PRO A 56 -2.92 -8.16 -8.03
CA PRO A 56 -3.71 -8.90 -9.00
C PRO A 56 -5.08 -8.29 -9.26
N GLY A 57 -5.41 -8.06 -10.54
CA GLY A 57 -6.68 -7.46 -10.96
C GLY A 57 -6.76 -5.94 -10.82
N HIS A 58 -5.65 -5.26 -10.46
CA HIS A 58 -5.56 -3.80 -10.42
C HIS A 58 -4.45 -3.30 -11.35
N GLY A 59 -4.50 -2.01 -11.71
CA GLY A 59 -3.64 -1.45 -12.72
C GLY A 59 -3.74 -2.25 -14.02
N ILE A 60 -2.62 -2.80 -14.49
CA ILE A 60 -2.58 -3.69 -15.66
C ILE A 60 -2.10 -5.12 -15.31
N SER A 61 -2.17 -5.49 -14.03
CA SER A 61 -1.94 -6.86 -13.59
C SER A 61 -3.15 -7.75 -13.86
N GLN A 62 -2.87 -9.01 -14.22
CA GLN A 62 -3.88 -9.99 -14.61
C GLN A 62 -4.88 -10.26 -13.49
N VAL A 63 -6.16 -10.39 -13.84
CA VAL A 63 -7.21 -10.97 -12.98
C VAL A 63 -7.05 -12.49 -12.95
N ARG A 64 -7.13 -13.10 -11.77
CA ARG A 64 -7.07 -14.54 -11.61
C ARG A 64 -8.15 -15.10 -10.68
N GLY A 65 -9.14 -15.74 -11.27
CA GLY A 65 -10.26 -16.30 -10.52
C GLY A 65 -11.26 -15.23 -10.06
N GLU A 66 -12.21 -15.64 -9.25
CA GLU A 66 -13.36 -14.83 -8.86
C GLU A 66 -13.19 -14.13 -7.50
N VAL A 67 -12.18 -14.52 -6.73
CA VAL A 67 -11.89 -13.99 -5.40
C VAL A 67 -10.38 -13.79 -5.24
N HIS A 68 -9.96 -12.57 -4.96
CA HIS A 68 -8.58 -12.25 -4.60
C HIS A 68 -8.50 -12.06 -3.09
N THR A 69 -8.30 -13.14 -2.35
CA THR A 69 -8.12 -13.08 -0.90
C THR A 69 -6.84 -12.33 -0.54
N MET A 70 -6.76 -11.80 0.67
CA MET A 70 -5.52 -11.15 1.14
C MET A 70 -4.36 -12.16 1.19
N ASP A 71 -4.64 -13.43 1.50
CA ASP A 71 -3.66 -14.51 1.47
C ASP A 71 -3.13 -14.76 0.04
N PHE A 72 -4.01 -14.74 -0.97
CA PHE A 72 -3.60 -14.89 -2.39
C PHE A 72 -2.69 -13.72 -2.82
N VAL A 73 -3.03 -12.49 -2.42
CA VAL A 73 -2.20 -11.30 -2.71
C VAL A 73 -0.84 -11.43 -2.01
N ALA A 74 -0.83 -11.85 -0.75
CA ALA A 74 0.38 -12.05 0.03
C ALA A 74 1.32 -13.11 -0.60
N ASP A 75 0.78 -14.27 -0.98
CA ASP A 75 1.55 -15.35 -1.63
C ASP A 75 2.08 -14.90 -3.00
N THR A 76 1.30 -14.09 -3.71
CA THR A 76 1.71 -13.53 -5.00
C THR A 76 2.86 -12.54 -4.83
N LEU A 77 2.80 -11.65 -3.83
CA LEU A 77 3.92 -10.75 -3.48
C LEU A 77 5.16 -11.56 -3.10
N GLN A 78 5.02 -12.60 -2.28
CA GLN A 78 6.14 -13.47 -1.91
C GLN A 78 6.83 -14.07 -3.14
N ALA A 79 6.04 -14.57 -4.09
CA ALA A 79 6.56 -15.14 -5.33
C ALA A 79 7.30 -14.10 -6.19
N VAL A 80 6.80 -12.85 -6.25
CA VAL A 80 7.48 -11.72 -6.91
C VAL A 80 8.82 -11.45 -6.23
N LEU A 81 8.83 -11.23 -4.91
CA LEU A 81 10.03 -10.91 -4.15
C LEU A 81 11.11 -12.00 -4.30
N LYS A 82 10.72 -13.27 -4.25
CA LYS A 82 11.63 -14.40 -4.48
C LYS A 82 12.25 -14.38 -5.88
N LYS A 83 11.46 -14.10 -6.92
CA LYS A 83 11.98 -13.98 -8.30
C LYS A 83 12.92 -12.81 -8.49
N LEU A 84 12.72 -11.72 -7.74
CA LEU A 84 13.61 -10.57 -7.72
C LEU A 84 14.85 -10.76 -6.83
N GLY A 85 15.00 -11.94 -6.21
CA GLY A 85 16.12 -12.25 -5.32
C GLY A 85 16.06 -11.51 -3.97
N VAL A 86 14.89 -10.98 -3.59
CA VAL A 86 14.68 -10.31 -2.31
C VAL A 86 14.47 -11.37 -1.22
N ARG A 87 15.39 -11.46 -0.28
CA ARG A 87 15.30 -12.38 0.85
C ARG A 87 14.53 -11.80 2.01
N ARG A 88 14.72 -10.52 2.30
CA ARG A 88 14.01 -9.78 3.35
C ARG A 88 13.75 -8.35 2.90
N CYS A 89 12.64 -7.78 3.34
CA CYS A 89 12.25 -6.42 3.02
C CYS A 89 11.48 -5.75 4.17
N PHE A 90 11.44 -4.43 4.16
CA PHE A 90 10.36 -3.69 4.77
C PHE A 90 9.17 -3.73 3.82
N LEU A 91 7.97 -3.88 4.36
CA LEU A 91 6.73 -3.94 3.58
C LEU A 91 5.79 -2.83 4.03
N ALA A 92 5.43 -1.95 3.11
CA ALA A 92 4.44 -0.91 3.34
C ALA A 92 3.19 -1.20 2.51
N GLY A 93 2.03 -1.24 3.17
CA GLY A 93 0.73 -1.40 2.53
C GLY A 93 -0.17 -0.20 2.81
N HIS A 94 -0.69 0.42 1.75
CA HIS A 94 -1.67 1.50 1.84
C HIS A 94 -3.07 0.92 1.87
N SER A 95 -3.88 1.35 2.86
CA SER A 95 -5.30 0.99 2.92
C SER A 95 -5.52 -0.53 2.74
N MET A 96 -6.18 -0.98 1.69
CA MET A 96 -6.36 -2.39 1.33
C MET A 96 -5.00 -3.12 1.13
N GLY A 97 -3.99 -2.45 0.61
CA GLY A 97 -2.64 -3.00 0.54
C GLY A 97 -2.06 -3.34 1.92
N GLY A 98 -2.50 -2.65 2.97
CA GLY A 98 -2.18 -2.99 4.36
C GLY A 98 -2.80 -4.33 4.79
N TYR A 99 -4.02 -4.63 4.37
CA TYR A 99 -4.64 -5.95 4.64
C TYR A 99 -3.84 -7.10 4.03
N ALA A 100 -3.34 -6.90 2.80
CA ALA A 100 -2.47 -7.87 2.15
C ALA A 100 -1.08 -7.94 2.82
N ALA A 101 -0.57 -6.82 3.34
CA ALA A 101 0.69 -6.78 4.08
C ALA A 101 0.58 -7.50 5.44
N GLU A 102 -0.56 -7.42 6.10
CA GLU A 102 -0.86 -8.20 7.31
C GLU A 102 -0.92 -9.70 7.02
N ALA A 103 -1.61 -10.10 5.94
CA ALA A 103 -1.61 -11.50 5.50
C ALA A 103 -0.20 -12.00 5.13
N PHE A 104 0.62 -11.14 4.52
CA PHE A 104 2.02 -11.44 4.27
C PHE A 104 2.82 -11.61 5.57
N ALA A 105 2.59 -10.76 6.56
CA ALA A 105 3.24 -10.85 7.86
C ALA A 105 2.91 -12.16 8.59
N GLU A 106 1.67 -12.62 8.51
CA GLU A 106 1.26 -13.90 9.09
C GLU A 106 1.93 -15.09 8.40
N ARG A 107 2.00 -15.07 7.07
CA ARG A 107 2.38 -16.24 6.26
C ARG A 107 3.89 -16.29 5.95
N HIS A 108 4.56 -15.14 5.92
CA HIS A 108 5.92 -14.96 5.40
C HIS A 108 6.74 -14.00 6.28
N SER A 109 6.53 -14.04 7.62
CA SER A 109 7.23 -13.15 8.57
C SER A 109 8.75 -13.25 8.51
N ASP A 110 9.28 -14.41 8.10
CA ASP A 110 10.72 -14.64 7.87
C ASP A 110 11.32 -13.74 6.78
N MET A 111 10.50 -13.25 5.86
CA MET A 111 10.90 -12.30 4.82
C MET A 111 10.75 -10.84 5.26
N LEU A 112 10.20 -10.54 6.45
CA LEU A 112 10.04 -9.18 6.92
C LEU A 112 11.23 -8.68 7.75
N GLN A 113 11.60 -7.42 7.52
CA GLN A 113 12.44 -6.61 8.40
C GLN A 113 11.60 -5.62 9.22
N GLY A 114 10.44 -5.23 8.71
CA GLY A 114 9.46 -4.38 9.36
C GLY A 114 8.19 -4.26 8.54
N LEU A 115 7.08 -3.96 9.20
CA LEU A 115 5.75 -3.78 8.62
C LEU A 115 5.29 -2.34 8.80
N ILE A 116 4.81 -1.72 7.72
CA ILE A 116 4.28 -0.36 7.71
C ILE A 116 2.83 -0.42 7.23
N LEU A 117 1.88 -0.07 8.10
CA LEU A 117 0.48 0.10 7.78
C LEU A 117 0.22 1.58 7.52
N PHE A 118 0.10 1.95 6.25
CA PHE A 118 -0.11 3.32 5.80
C PHE A 118 -1.61 3.53 5.57
N HIS A 119 -2.28 4.30 6.44
CA HIS A 119 -3.74 4.50 6.44
C HIS A 119 -4.51 3.17 6.34
N SER A 120 -4.16 2.20 7.18
CA SER A 120 -4.76 0.86 7.19
C SER A 120 -5.17 0.42 8.60
N THR A 121 -5.85 -0.71 8.69
CA THR A 121 -6.39 -1.24 9.94
C THR A 121 -6.39 -2.77 9.94
N PRO A 122 -6.01 -3.43 11.05
CA PRO A 122 -6.05 -4.88 11.19
C PRO A 122 -7.47 -5.44 11.44
N ASN A 123 -8.46 -4.59 11.66
CA ASN A 123 -9.81 -5.05 11.96
C ASN A 123 -10.45 -5.73 10.75
N ALA A 124 -11.16 -6.83 10.97
CA ALA A 124 -12.06 -7.39 9.96
C ALA A 124 -13.15 -6.38 9.57
N ASP A 125 -13.75 -6.57 8.39
CA ASP A 125 -14.90 -5.76 7.99
C ASP A 125 -16.09 -6.03 8.92
N THR A 126 -16.74 -4.96 9.38
CA THR A 126 -18.03 -5.05 10.07
C THR A 126 -19.11 -5.52 9.08
N GLU A 127 -20.22 -6.05 9.58
CA GLU A 127 -21.36 -6.45 8.71
C GLU A 127 -21.85 -5.29 7.83
N GLN A 128 -21.84 -4.05 8.35
CA GLN A 128 -22.17 -2.87 7.56
C GLN A 128 -21.16 -2.66 6.42
N LYS A 129 -19.86 -2.80 6.70
CA LYS A 129 -18.81 -2.63 5.69
C LYS A 129 -18.88 -3.72 4.61
N LYS A 130 -19.18 -4.97 4.99
CA LYS A 130 -19.42 -6.05 4.04
C LYS A 130 -20.62 -5.75 3.14
N ALA A 131 -21.73 -5.25 3.72
CA ALA A 131 -22.90 -4.84 2.96
C ALA A 131 -22.60 -3.69 1.98
N ASP A 132 -21.76 -2.73 2.38
CA ASP A 132 -21.32 -1.63 1.51
C ASP A 132 -20.48 -2.18 0.34
N ARG A 133 -19.56 -3.13 0.58
CA ARG A 133 -18.78 -3.77 -0.49
C ARG A 133 -19.65 -4.58 -1.46
N LEU A 134 -20.69 -5.24 -0.97
CA LEU A 134 -21.65 -5.92 -1.84
C LEU A 134 -22.40 -4.91 -2.75
N ARG A 135 -22.77 -3.73 -2.24
CA ARG A 135 -23.34 -2.65 -3.07
C ARG A 135 -22.35 -2.12 -4.11
N GLU A 136 -21.07 -2.00 -3.74
CA GLU A 136 -20.01 -1.62 -4.68
C GLU A 136 -19.91 -2.64 -5.82
N ILE A 137 -19.95 -3.95 -5.52
CA ILE A 137 -20.00 -5.02 -6.53
C ILE A 137 -21.21 -4.85 -7.46
N GLU A 138 -22.39 -4.55 -6.91
CA GLU A 138 -23.59 -4.30 -7.70
C GLU A 138 -23.42 -3.08 -8.61
N LEU A 139 -22.79 -2.01 -8.15
CA LEU A 139 -22.51 -0.82 -8.96
C LEU A 139 -21.54 -1.14 -10.11
N ILE A 140 -20.46 -1.87 -9.85
CA ILE A 140 -19.51 -2.30 -10.88
C ILE A 140 -20.22 -3.16 -11.93
N ARG A 141 -21.01 -4.16 -11.49
CA ARG A 141 -21.79 -5.04 -12.40
C ARG A 141 -22.87 -4.32 -13.19
N ALA A 142 -23.32 -3.15 -12.72
CA ALA A 142 -24.28 -2.29 -13.38
C ALA A 142 -23.63 -1.21 -14.28
N ASP A 143 -22.32 -1.34 -14.58
CA ASP A 143 -21.55 -0.39 -15.40
C ASP A 143 -21.54 1.04 -14.82
N LYS A 144 -21.42 1.14 -13.48
CA LYS A 144 -21.39 2.40 -12.73
C LYS A 144 -20.04 2.66 -12.04
N LYS A 145 -18.96 2.12 -12.58
CA LYS A 145 -17.61 2.28 -12.04
C LYS A 145 -17.18 3.74 -11.94
N GLU A 146 -17.50 4.55 -12.95
CA GLU A 146 -17.17 5.98 -12.97
C GLU A 146 -17.90 6.76 -11.84
N LEU A 147 -19.15 6.38 -11.53
CA LEU A 147 -19.86 6.95 -10.39
C LEU A 147 -19.17 6.60 -9.07
N LEU A 148 -18.70 5.36 -8.94
CA LEU A 148 -17.95 4.92 -7.77
C LEU A 148 -16.63 5.71 -7.65
N ALA A 149 -15.88 5.86 -8.75
CA ALA A 149 -14.63 6.61 -8.81
C ALA A 149 -14.82 8.06 -8.35
N SER A 150 -15.82 8.76 -8.90
CA SER A 150 -16.11 10.16 -8.58
C SER A 150 -16.54 10.41 -7.12
N GLN A 151 -17.05 9.39 -6.44
CA GLN A 151 -17.39 9.46 -5.01
C GLN A 151 -16.20 9.09 -4.11
N PHE A 152 -15.39 8.12 -4.53
CA PHE A 152 -14.27 7.58 -3.74
C PHE A 152 -13.05 8.49 -3.78
N ALA A 153 -12.65 8.94 -4.97
CA ALA A 153 -11.41 9.67 -5.14
C ALA A 153 -11.33 10.96 -4.29
N PRO A 154 -12.35 11.86 -4.32
CA PRO A 154 -12.30 13.06 -3.50
C PRO A 154 -12.31 12.78 -1.99
N LYS A 155 -12.98 11.69 -1.58
CA LYS A 155 -13.07 11.30 -0.16
C LYS A 155 -11.71 10.89 0.42
N GLY A 156 -10.79 10.41 -0.41
CA GLY A 156 -9.43 10.06 -0.01
C GLY A 156 -8.59 11.26 0.43
N PHE A 157 -8.97 12.49 0.09
CA PHE A 157 -8.20 13.69 0.42
C PHE A 157 -8.86 14.52 1.52
N ALA A 158 -8.04 15.12 2.38
CA ALA A 158 -8.49 16.16 3.29
C ALA A 158 -9.17 17.29 2.49
N GLU A 159 -10.29 17.82 3.00
CA GLU A 159 -11.08 18.83 2.29
C GLU A 159 -10.25 20.05 1.88
N GLU A 160 -9.37 20.51 2.76
CA GLU A 160 -8.47 21.65 2.51
C GLU A 160 -7.47 21.38 1.37
N ASN A 161 -7.11 20.12 1.09
CA ASN A 161 -6.17 19.74 0.06
C ASN A 161 -6.79 19.52 -1.32
N ARG A 162 -8.10 19.28 -1.42
CA ARG A 162 -8.78 18.90 -2.66
C ARG A 162 -8.57 19.89 -3.80
N ARG A 163 -8.56 21.21 -3.50
CA ARG A 163 -8.31 22.23 -4.53
C ARG A 163 -6.87 22.17 -5.05
N ARG A 164 -5.91 21.98 -4.17
CA ARG A 164 -4.46 21.89 -4.51
C ARG A 164 -4.14 20.62 -5.26
N LEU A 165 -4.80 19.51 -4.89
CA LEU A 165 -4.53 18.17 -5.41
C LEU A 165 -5.61 17.66 -6.38
N ARG A 166 -6.38 18.57 -7.03
CA ARG A 166 -7.43 18.18 -7.96
C ARG A 166 -6.94 17.28 -9.09
N ASP A 167 -5.69 17.47 -9.55
CA ASP A 167 -5.11 16.67 -10.63
C ASP A 167 -4.80 15.25 -10.13
N ARG A 168 -4.44 15.07 -8.85
CA ARG A 168 -4.29 13.76 -8.21
C ARG A 168 -5.63 13.06 -7.99
N ILE A 169 -6.68 13.82 -7.67
CA ILE A 169 -8.06 13.28 -7.61
C ILE A 169 -8.46 12.75 -8.98
N GLY A 170 -8.25 13.53 -10.06
CA GLY A 170 -8.48 13.09 -11.43
C GLY A 170 -7.67 11.86 -11.81
N GLN A 171 -6.41 11.78 -11.39
CA GLN A 171 -5.56 10.59 -11.60
C GLN A 171 -6.17 9.33 -10.94
N LEU A 172 -6.70 9.42 -9.71
CA LEU A 172 -7.38 8.29 -9.07
C LEU A 172 -8.66 7.87 -9.82
N GLU A 173 -9.42 8.84 -10.32
CA GLU A 173 -10.60 8.56 -11.13
C GLU A 173 -10.21 7.82 -12.42
N GLU A 174 -9.15 8.24 -13.10
CA GLU A 174 -8.61 7.58 -14.30
C GLU A 174 -8.09 6.18 -14.01
N LEU A 175 -7.33 5.98 -12.91
CA LEU A 175 -6.85 4.66 -12.48
C LEU A 175 -8.02 3.72 -12.21
N THR A 176 -9.04 4.19 -11.51
CA THR A 176 -10.25 3.40 -11.24
C THR A 176 -10.95 3.03 -12.56
N ALA A 177 -11.13 3.99 -13.48
CA ALA A 177 -11.77 3.75 -14.78
C ALA A 177 -11.01 2.72 -15.62
N ALA A 178 -9.67 2.74 -15.56
CA ALA A 178 -8.80 1.81 -16.28
C ALA A 178 -8.73 0.39 -15.68
N THR A 179 -9.08 0.23 -14.41
CA THR A 179 -9.02 -1.08 -13.72
C THR A 179 -10.11 -2.02 -14.22
N ASP A 180 -9.78 -3.30 -14.39
CA ASP A 180 -10.70 -4.35 -14.83
C ASP A 180 -11.82 -4.58 -13.80
N ASP A 181 -13.06 -4.59 -14.25
CA ASP A 181 -14.25 -4.77 -13.40
C ASP A 181 -14.23 -6.10 -12.64
N ASP A 182 -13.79 -7.19 -13.27
CA ASP A 182 -13.66 -8.48 -12.63
C ASP A 182 -12.55 -8.47 -11.56
N GLY A 183 -11.48 -7.71 -11.79
CA GLY A 183 -10.42 -7.49 -10.80
C GLY A 183 -10.92 -6.75 -9.56
N ILE A 184 -11.68 -5.67 -9.76
CA ILE A 184 -12.31 -4.92 -8.66
C ILE A 184 -13.25 -5.83 -7.87
N VAL A 185 -14.12 -6.58 -8.54
CA VAL A 185 -15.07 -7.50 -7.90
C VAL A 185 -14.37 -8.62 -7.15
N ALA A 186 -13.34 -9.22 -7.74
CA ALA A 186 -12.58 -10.28 -7.09
C ALA A 186 -11.90 -9.80 -5.80
N LEU A 187 -11.36 -8.58 -5.80
CA LEU A 187 -10.72 -8.00 -4.63
C LEU A 187 -11.74 -7.56 -3.56
N LEU A 188 -12.90 -6.99 -3.95
CA LEU A 188 -13.99 -6.70 -3.01
C LEU A 188 -14.44 -7.97 -2.26
N ARG A 189 -14.59 -9.09 -2.96
CA ARG A 189 -14.90 -10.39 -2.34
C ARG A 189 -13.81 -10.82 -1.36
N GLY A 190 -12.54 -10.69 -1.74
CA GLY A 190 -11.42 -11.01 -0.85
C GLY A 190 -11.37 -10.14 0.40
N MET A 191 -11.72 -8.84 0.28
CA MET A 191 -11.82 -7.96 1.43
C MET A 191 -12.99 -8.32 2.37
N ILE A 192 -14.13 -8.79 1.85
CA ILE A 192 -15.27 -9.27 2.66
C ILE A 192 -14.86 -10.49 3.50
N GLU A 193 -14.00 -11.37 2.96
CA GLU A 193 -13.55 -12.59 3.62
C GLU A 193 -12.39 -12.39 4.59
N ARG A 194 -11.77 -11.20 4.62
CA ARG A 194 -10.57 -10.96 5.43
C ARG A 194 -10.83 -11.14 6.92
N ARG A 195 -9.84 -11.73 7.56
CA ARG A 195 -9.85 -11.99 9.01
C ARG A 195 -9.47 -10.75 9.80
N ASP A 196 -9.80 -10.75 11.08
CA ASP A 196 -9.19 -9.82 12.05
C ASP A 196 -7.74 -10.22 12.32
N MET A 197 -6.82 -9.26 12.23
CA MET A 197 -5.38 -9.50 12.33
C MET A 197 -4.76 -8.90 13.59
N ASN A 198 -5.58 -8.40 14.55
CA ASN A 198 -5.07 -7.79 15.78
C ASN A 198 -4.19 -8.74 16.58
N ASP A 199 -4.63 -9.98 16.82
CA ASP A 199 -3.87 -10.97 17.59
C ASP A 199 -2.57 -11.34 16.88
N MET A 200 -2.59 -11.44 15.54
CA MET A 200 -1.39 -11.69 14.73
C MET A 200 -0.38 -10.56 14.90
N LEU A 201 -0.81 -9.29 14.80
CA LEU A 201 0.07 -8.14 14.98
C LEU A 201 0.66 -8.06 16.39
N HIS A 202 -0.09 -8.46 17.44
CA HIS A 202 0.44 -8.57 18.79
C HIS A 202 1.54 -9.64 18.92
N ALA A 203 1.40 -10.75 18.21
CA ALA A 203 2.35 -11.85 18.23
C ALA A 203 3.58 -11.60 17.32
N LEU A 204 3.46 -10.68 16.37
CA LEU A 204 4.48 -10.40 15.35
C LEU A 204 5.74 -9.79 15.98
N GLN A 205 6.90 -10.40 15.71
CA GLN A 205 8.17 -10.01 16.33
C GLN A 205 8.98 -8.99 15.53
N VAL A 206 8.51 -8.60 14.32
CA VAL A 206 9.18 -7.56 13.55
C VAL A 206 8.67 -6.17 13.94
N PRO A 207 9.50 -5.12 13.80
CA PRO A 207 9.07 -3.74 14.02
C PRO A 207 7.83 -3.37 13.20
N GLN A 208 6.91 -2.63 13.80
CA GLN A 208 5.66 -2.21 13.19
C GLN A 208 5.52 -0.69 13.24
N LEU A 209 5.02 -0.10 12.17
CA LEU A 209 4.72 1.33 12.08
C LEU A 209 3.30 1.52 11.55
N PHE A 210 2.49 2.29 12.26
CA PHE A 210 1.19 2.77 11.79
C PHE A 210 1.31 4.24 11.43
N ILE A 211 0.87 4.59 10.20
CA ILE A 211 0.82 5.97 9.73
C ILE A 211 -0.65 6.34 9.51
N PHE A 212 -1.14 7.37 10.20
CA PHE A 212 -2.51 7.84 10.11
C PHE A 212 -2.59 9.30 9.69
N GLY A 213 -3.66 9.68 8.98
CA GLY A 213 -4.00 11.07 8.67
C GLY A 213 -5.04 11.61 9.65
N ARG A 214 -4.85 12.84 10.11
CA ARG A 214 -5.81 13.50 11.02
C ARG A 214 -7.16 13.80 10.36
N MET A 215 -7.18 13.90 9.03
CA MET A 215 -8.38 14.25 8.25
C MET A 215 -8.84 13.10 7.35
N ASP A 216 -8.49 11.85 7.73
CA ASP A 216 -8.82 10.65 6.95
C ASP A 216 -10.35 10.42 6.90
N GLY A 217 -10.88 10.39 5.68
CA GLY A 217 -12.32 10.19 5.43
C GLY A 217 -12.78 8.73 5.53
N PHE A 218 -11.84 7.77 5.68
CA PHE A 218 -12.12 6.33 5.77
C PHE A 218 -11.79 5.75 7.16
N ILE A 219 -10.73 6.22 7.80
CA ILE A 219 -10.32 5.82 9.15
C ILE A 219 -10.42 7.05 10.05
N SER A 220 -11.45 7.11 10.89
CA SER A 220 -11.61 8.24 11.81
C SER A 220 -10.46 8.33 12.82
N VAL A 221 -10.19 9.54 13.31
CA VAL A 221 -9.16 9.78 14.34
C VAL A 221 -9.40 8.89 15.56
N GLU A 222 -10.66 8.73 16.01
CA GLU A 222 -10.99 7.89 17.15
C GLU A 222 -10.68 6.41 16.89
N THR A 223 -10.84 5.96 15.64
CA THR A 223 -10.47 4.59 15.26
C THR A 223 -8.97 4.43 15.27
N ALA A 224 -8.23 5.37 14.68
CA ALA A 224 -6.78 5.37 14.65
C ALA A 224 -6.16 5.44 16.07
N GLU A 225 -6.72 6.28 16.96
CA GLU A 225 -6.27 6.37 18.35
C GLU A 225 -6.55 5.09 19.14
N ARG A 226 -7.70 4.43 18.91
CA ARG A 226 -7.96 3.10 19.50
C ARG A 226 -6.98 2.04 19.02
N LEU A 227 -6.65 2.03 17.73
CA LEU A 227 -5.65 1.12 17.18
C LEU A 227 -4.26 1.38 17.75
N ALA A 228 -3.84 2.64 17.84
CA ALA A 228 -2.58 3.03 18.46
C ALA A 228 -2.51 2.57 19.93
N ALA A 229 -3.59 2.76 20.69
CA ALA A 229 -3.65 2.31 22.07
C ALA A 229 -3.68 0.78 22.23
N ALA A 230 -4.32 0.07 21.28
CA ALA A 230 -4.38 -1.39 21.27
C ALA A 230 -3.05 -2.02 20.89
N HIS A 231 -2.17 -1.35 20.13
CA HIS A 231 -0.88 -1.87 19.66
C HIS A 231 0.31 -1.07 20.21
N PRO A 232 0.55 -1.06 21.54
CA PRO A 232 1.61 -0.25 22.16
C PRO A 232 3.03 -0.66 21.73
N GLN A 233 3.20 -1.84 21.10
CA GLN A 233 4.46 -2.31 20.53
C GLN A 233 4.77 -1.66 19.17
N ALA A 234 3.77 -1.10 18.49
CA ALA A 234 3.93 -0.42 17.21
C ALA A 234 4.31 1.05 17.40
N GLU A 235 5.19 1.53 16.54
CA GLU A 235 5.38 2.98 16.39
C GLU A 235 4.16 3.59 15.70
N VAL A 236 3.77 4.80 16.09
CA VAL A 236 2.65 5.52 15.49
C VAL A 236 3.11 6.88 15.01
N ALA A 237 2.77 7.21 13.77
CA ALA A 237 3.03 8.51 13.19
C ALA A 237 1.73 9.12 12.66
N TRP A 238 1.62 10.45 12.79
CA TRP A 238 0.47 11.21 12.31
C TRP A 238 0.90 12.16 11.19
N LEU A 239 0.09 12.22 10.16
CA LEU A 239 0.12 13.23 9.13
C LEU A 239 -0.98 14.24 9.46
N GLU A 240 -0.58 15.41 9.93
CA GLU A 240 -1.48 16.38 10.57
C GLU A 240 -2.46 17.05 9.59
N HIS A 241 -2.04 17.15 8.30
CA HIS A 241 -2.79 17.82 7.23
C HIS A 241 -3.23 16.85 6.13
N SER A 242 -3.28 15.55 6.40
CA SER A 242 -3.62 14.53 5.42
C SER A 242 -4.95 13.86 5.71
N GLY A 243 -5.67 13.56 4.63
CA GLY A 243 -6.72 12.56 4.59
C GLY A 243 -6.13 11.15 4.49
N HIS A 244 -6.61 10.39 3.51
CA HIS A 244 -6.22 8.99 3.26
C HIS A 244 -5.02 8.86 2.32
N MET A 245 -4.68 9.93 1.56
CA MET A 245 -3.62 9.92 0.54
C MET A 245 -2.36 10.64 1.04
N GLY A 246 -1.92 10.33 2.25
CA GLY A 246 -0.85 11.03 2.94
C GLY A 246 0.46 11.15 2.18
N PHE A 247 0.80 10.17 1.34
CA PHE A 247 1.98 10.20 0.48
C PHE A 247 1.89 11.25 -0.65
N TRP A 248 0.69 11.74 -0.99
CA TRP A 248 0.47 12.85 -1.92
C TRP A 248 0.17 14.16 -1.19
N GLU A 249 -0.46 14.08 -0.02
CA GLU A 249 -0.87 15.27 0.75
C GLU A 249 0.29 15.87 1.54
N GLU A 250 1.11 15.04 2.15
CA GLU A 250 2.31 15.40 2.92
C GLU A 250 3.52 14.52 2.53
N PRO A 251 4.01 14.61 1.27
CA PRO A 251 5.04 13.70 0.75
C PRO A 251 6.37 13.76 1.51
N GLU A 252 6.80 14.95 1.94
CA GLU A 252 8.03 15.11 2.73
C GLU A 252 7.91 14.51 4.14
N ALA A 253 6.75 14.63 4.77
CA ALA A 253 6.50 14.03 6.07
C ALA A 253 6.45 12.50 5.95
N SER A 254 5.76 11.98 4.93
CA SER A 254 5.69 10.55 4.63
C SER A 254 7.07 9.95 4.39
N GLU A 255 7.91 10.59 3.57
CA GLU A 255 9.30 10.21 3.36
C GLU A 255 10.09 10.16 4.67
N ARG A 256 10.06 11.25 5.46
CA ARG A 256 10.81 11.31 6.73
C ARG A 256 10.39 10.24 7.72
N ILE A 257 9.09 9.97 7.85
CA ILE A 257 8.54 8.95 8.76
C ILE A 257 9.07 7.57 8.35
N ILE A 258 8.94 7.19 7.07
CA ILE A 258 9.37 5.88 6.57
C ILE A 258 10.89 5.74 6.71
N ARG A 259 11.67 6.75 6.31
CA ARG A 259 13.14 6.72 6.44
C ARG A 259 13.58 6.60 7.89
N SER A 260 12.96 7.34 8.80
CA SER A 260 13.27 7.29 10.22
C SER A 260 13.00 5.88 10.79
N PHE A 261 11.87 5.26 10.43
CA PHE A 261 11.54 3.89 10.84
C PHE A 261 12.54 2.87 10.30
N ILE A 262 12.79 2.88 8.99
CA ILE A 262 13.75 1.95 8.36
C ILE A 262 15.16 2.16 8.94
N GLY A 263 15.58 3.40 9.16
CA GLY A 263 16.90 3.72 9.74
C GLY A 263 17.11 3.14 11.14
N ARG A 264 16.07 3.16 11.99
CA ARG A 264 16.15 2.55 13.33
C ARG A 264 16.21 1.03 13.32
N HIS A 265 15.61 0.39 12.32
CA HIS A 265 15.41 -1.07 12.30
C HIS A 265 16.16 -1.80 11.19
N GLY A 266 16.74 -1.09 10.22
CA GLY A 266 17.46 -1.64 9.06
C GLY A 266 18.93 -1.95 9.29
N GLY A 267 19.51 -1.60 10.41
CA GLY A 267 20.87 -1.97 10.80
C GLY A 267 22.03 -1.21 10.12
N GLN A 268 21.75 -0.12 9.38
CA GLN A 268 22.77 0.72 8.72
C GLN A 268 22.53 2.21 8.93
N GLU A 269 23.62 2.99 9.15
CA GLU A 269 23.59 4.44 9.08
C GLU A 269 23.27 4.91 7.65
N MET A 270 22.28 5.78 7.52
CA MET A 270 21.72 6.25 6.26
C MET A 270 22.58 7.33 5.62
N THR A 271 23.58 6.94 4.85
CA THR A 271 24.28 7.86 3.92
C THR A 271 23.69 7.69 2.51
N PRO A 272 23.31 8.78 1.82
CA PRO A 272 22.92 8.67 0.41
C PRO A 272 24.07 8.12 -0.40
N ALA A 273 23.80 7.21 -1.34
CA ALA A 273 24.79 6.78 -2.32
C ALA A 273 25.11 8.00 -3.21
N PHE A 274 26.20 8.70 -2.91
CA PHE A 274 26.72 9.75 -3.78
C PHE A 274 27.13 9.12 -5.13
N ASP A 275 26.54 9.65 -6.21
CA ASP A 275 26.95 9.34 -7.57
C ASP A 275 28.38 9.87 -7.79
N SER A 276 29.36 8.98 -7.80
CA SER A 276 30.76 9.30 -8.07
C SER A 276 31.06 9.33 -9.58
N SER A 277 30.14 9.85 -10.38
CA SER A 277 30.32 10.02 -11.83
C SER A 277 30.35 11.51 -12.21
N ASP A 278 31.30 12.27 -11.64
CA ASP A 278 31.76 13.49 -12.32
C ASP A 278 33.18 13.89 -11.84
N SER A 279 34.18 13.15 -12.34
CA SER A 279 35.58 13.61 -12.32
C SER A 279 36.34 13.06 -13.53
N SER A 280 35.99 13.53 -14.72
CA SER A 280 36.91 13.49 -15.86
C SER A 280 36.61 14.64 -16.82
N ALA A 281 37.01 15.82 -16.42
CA ALA A 281 37.25 16.93 -17.34
C ALA A 281 38.46 17.71 -16.84
N ARG A 282 39.64 17.29 -17.25
CA ARG A 282 40.79 18.14 -17.54
C ARG A 282 41.59 17.54 -18.69
#